data_9664f3b768c62f9e0091d81a4762c5c2
#
_entry.id   9664f3b768c62f9e0091d81a4762c5c2
#
_cell.length_a   1.000
_cell.length_b   1.000
_cell.length_c   1.000
_cell.angle_alpha   90.00
_cell.angle_beta   90.00
_cell.angle_gamma   90.00
#
_symmetry.space_group_name_H-M   'P 1'
#
loop_
_entity.id
_entity.type
_entity.pdbx_description
1 polymer ?
#
loop_
_entity_poly.entity_id
_entity_poly.type
_entity_poly.pdbx_seq_one_letter_code
_entity_poly.pdbx_strand_id
1 'polypeptide(L)'
;MEYRGNISVTTSGRTCQRWDRQEPHTHGYDSHLPGNASLHENFCRNPLAYDEPTPWCYTTDPNVRYELCDIPVCGKVVFLYNDFMLNLFKIFIYFPKIFDLLL
;
A
#
# COMPACT_ATOMS: atom_id res chain seq x y z
N MET A 1 -5.62 -6.52 9.22
CA MET A 1 -5.83 -5.18 9.82
C MET A 1 -6.36 -4.25 8.75
N GLU A 2 -7.42 -3.54 9.04
CA GLU A 2 -8.09 -2.68 8.09
C GLU A 2 -7.43 -1.29 8.04
N TYR A 3 -7.04 -0.85 6.85
CA TYR A 3 -6.44 0.46 6.68
C TYR A 3 -7.50 1.56 6.72
N ARG A 4 -7.25 2.60 7.50
CA ARG A 4 -8.15 3.74 7.72
C ARG A 4 -7.50 5.09 7.40
N GLY A 5 -6.39 5.09 6.68
CA GLY A 5 -5.67 6.32 6.34
C GLY A 5 -6.23 7.04 5.11
N ASN A 6 -5.49 8.02 4.63
CA ASN A 6 -5.91 8.97 3.60
C ASN A 6 -5.11 8.87 2.30
N ILE A 7 -4.31 7.82 2.14
CA ILE A 7 -3.56 7.64 0.91
C ILE A 7 -4.55 7.35 -0.23
N SER A 8 -4.41 8.08 -1.32
CA SER A 8 -5.34 8.05 -2.44
C SER A 8 -4.63 7.93 -3.79
N VAL A 9 -3.41 7.41 -3.76
CA VAL A 9 -2.61 7.12 -4.96
C VAL A 9 -2.08 5.70 -4.90
N THR A 10 -1.95 5.08 -6.05
CA THR A 10 -1.46 3.71 -6.19
C THR A 10 0.08 3.68 -6.20
N THR A 11 0.63 2.47 -6.19
CA THR A 11 2.08 2.25 -6.26
C THR A 11 2.74 2.89 -7.47
N SER A 12 2.03 2.98 -8.58
CA SER A 12 2.53 3.63 -9.81
C SER A 12 2.21 5.12 -9.90
N GLY A 13 1.59 5.69 -8.86
CA GLY A 13 1.22 7.11 -8.83
C GLY A 13 -0.11 7.45 -9.48
N ARG A 14 -0.96 6.45 -9.77
CA ARG A 14 -2.30 6.71 -10.30
C ARG A 14 -3.21 7.20 -9.19
N THR A 15 -4.05 8.18 -9.50
CA THR A 15 -5.06 8.66 -8.57
C THR A 15 -6.17 7.62 -8.42
N CYS A 16 -6.60 7.39 -7.19
CA CYS A 16 -7.72 6.48 -6.91
C CYS A 16 -9.05 7.08 -7.35
N GLN A 17 -9.91 6.22 -7.89
CA GLN A 17 -11.32 6.55 -8.13
C GLN A 17 -12.06 6.59 -6.78
N ARG A 18 -13.02 7.48 -6.64
CA ARG A 18 -13.88 7.51 -5.45
C ARG A 18 -14.72 6.24 -5.36
N TRP A 19 -14.89 5.74 -4.15
CA TRP A 19 -15.67 4.53 -3.90
C TRP A 19 -17.17 4.70 -4.19
N ASP A 20 -17.67 5.91 -4.09
CA ASP A 20 -19.07 6.24 -4.39
C ASP A 20 -19.32 6.58 -5.88
N ARG A 21 -18.35 6.33 -6.75
CA ARG A 21 -18.44 6.57 -8.19
C ARG A 21 -18.35 5.27 -8.97
N GLN A 22 -18.99 5.24 -10.12
CA GLN A 22 -19.01 4.07 -11.02
C GLN A 22 -18.22 4.31 -12.31
N GLU A 23 -17.48 5.41 -12.39
CA GLU A 23 -16.66 5.77 -13.55
C GLU A 23 -15.25 6.17 -13.09
N PRO A 24 -14.26 5.80 -13.87
CA PRO A 24 -14.30 5.03 -15.12
C PRO A 24 -14.60 3.54 -14.92
N HIS A 25 -14.61 3.04 -13.69
CA HIS A 25 -14.82 1.63 -13.41
C HIS A 25 -16.09 1.40 -12.62
N THR A 26 -16.98 0.58 -13.16
CA THR A 26 -18.17 0.14 -12.44
C THR A 26 -17.80 -0.93 -11.41
N HIS A 27 -18.44 -0.90 -10.24
CA HIS A 27 -18.19 -1.87 -9.16
C HIS A 27 -19.37 -1.99 -8.20
N GLY A 28 -19.34 -3.01 -7.35
CA GLY A 28 -20.31 -3.22 -6.29
C GLY A 28 -19.73 -3.19 -4.89
N TYR A 29 -18.60 -2.50 -4.71
CA TYR A 29 -17.82 -2.55 -3.46
C TYR A 29 -18.29 -1.61 -2.37
N ASP A 30 -19.17 -0.71 -2.67
CA ASP A 30 -19.80 0.15 -1.70
C ASP A 30 -20.46 -0.63 -0.56
N SER A 31 -20.96 -1.84 -0.85
CA SER A 31 -21.58 -2.71 0.15
C SER A 31 -20.57 -3.45 1.04
N HIS A 32 -19.29 -3.46 0.68
CA HIS A 32 -18.24 -4.17 1.42
C HIS A 32 -17.38 -3.24 2.28
N LEU A 33 -17.60 -1.96 2.17
CA LEU A 33 -16.91 -0.98 2.99
C LEU A 33 -17.76 -0.67 4.22
N PRO A 34 -17.14 -0.57 5.42
CA PRO A 34 -17.90 -0.25 6.62
C PRO A 34 -18.50 1.15 6.53
N GLY A 35 -19.78 1.25 6.81
CA GLY A 35 -20.52 2.50 6.71
C GLY A 35 -20.92 2.82 5.28
N ASN A 36 -20.85 4.09 4.91
CA ASN A 36 -21.24 4.57 3.59
C ASN A 36 -20.00 4.76 2.70
N ALA A 37 -20.08 4.37 1.44
CA ALA A 37 -18.97 4.49 0.48
C ALA A 37 -18.44 5.93 0.40
N SER A 38 -19.29 6.92 0.53
CA SER A 38 -18.88 8.33 0.50
C SER A 38 -17.91 8.71 1.62
N LEU A 39 -17.95 8.00 2.76
CA LEU A 39 -17.05 8.22 3.89
C LEU A 39 -15.61 7.80 3.58
N HIS A 40 -15.44 6.94 2.60
CA HIS A 40 -14.11 6.45 2.21
C HIS A 40 -13.49 7.26 1.08
N GLU A 41 -14.22 8.23 0.55
CA GLU A 41 -13.75 9.10 -0.53
C GLU A 41 -13.04 8.30 -1.64
N ASN A 42 -11.81 8.66 -1.97
CA ASN A 42 -10.97 7.90 -2.89
C ASN A 42 -9.74 7.32 -2.18
N PHE A 43 -9.84 7.05 -0.88
CA PHE A 43 -8.73 6.50 -0.12
C PHE A 43 -8.54 5.02 -0.42
N CYS A 44 -7.29 4.58 -0.40
CA CYS A 44 -6.97 3.16 -0.49
C CYS A 44 -7.63 2.41 0.67
N ARG A 45 -8.22 1.27 0.38
CA ARG A 45 -8.91 0.45 1.39
C ARG A 45 -8.62 -1.02 1.13
N ASN A 46 -8.88 -1.83 2.14
CA ASN A 46 -8.75 -3.28 2.07
C ASN A 46 -10.08 -3.93 2.44
N PRO A 47 -11.08 -3.91 1.54
CA PRO A 47 -12.38 -4.52 1.81
C PRO A 47 -12.25 -6.01 2.10
N LEU A 48 -13.00 -6.50 3.09
CA LEU A 48 -12.90 -7.87 3.62
C LEU A 48 -13.20 -8.97 2.58
N ALA A 49 -13.84 -8.64 1.49
CA ALA A 49 -14.19 -9.61 0.45
C ALA A 49 -13.01 -10.01 -0.46
N TYR A 50 -11.86 -9.42 -0.24
CA TYR A 50 -10.70 -9.65 -1.10
C TYR A 50 -9.45 -9.96 -0.29
N ASP A 51 -8.79 -11.03 -0.70
CA ASP A 51 -7.52 -11.48 -0.11
C ASP A 51 -6.31 -10.71 -0.65
N GLU A 52 -6.49 -9.44 -0.95
CA GLU A 52 -5.36 -8.63 -1.37
C GLU A 52 -4.46 -8.33 -0.16
N PRO A 53 -3.14 -8.51 -0.27
CA PRO A 53 -2.22 -8.39 0.86
C PRO A 53 -2.09 -6.96 1.38
N THR A 54 -2.40 -5.98 0.56
CA THR A 54 -2.31 -4.57 0.91
C THR A 54 -3.56 -3.82 0.47
N PRO A 55 -3.83 -2.64 1.05
CA PRO A 55 -4.89 -1.77 0.56
C PRO A 55 -4.72 -1.41 -0.92
N TRP A 56 -5.81 -1.22 -1.58
CA TRP A 56 -5.90 -0.98 -3.01
C TRP A 56 -7.03 -0.01 -3.32
N CYS A 57 -7.13 0.41 -4.55
CA CYS A 57 -8.26 1.20 -5.03
C CYS A 57 -8.50 0.95 -6.52
N TYR A 58 -9.71 1.26 -6.98
CA TYR A 58 -9.93 1.45 -8.41
C TYR A 58 -9.21 2.72 -8.83
N THR A 59 -8.66 2.73 -10.04
CA THR A 59 -7.92 3.90 -10.51
C THR A 59 -8.79 4.82 -11.37
N THR A 60 -8.34 6.05 -11.56
CA THR A 60 -8.96 6.97 -12.51
C THR A 60 -8.50 6.72 -13.94
N ASP A 61 -7.57 5.80 -14.16
CA ASP A 61 -7.12 5.40 -15.49
C ASP A 61 -8.06 4.34 -16.05
N PRO A 62 -8.76 4.61 -17.17
CA PRO A 62 -9.69 3.64 -17.75
C PRO A 62 -9.04 2.32 -18.15
N ASN A 63 -7.73 2.31 -18.39
CA ASN A 63 -7.00 1.12 -18.80
C ASN A 63 -6.49 0.28 -17.65
N VAL A 64 -6.56 0.80 -16.41
CA VAL A 64 -6.12 0.11 -15.21
C VAL A 64 -7.26 0.08 -14.21
N ARG A 65 -7.94 -1.05 -14.10
CA ARG A 65 -9.14 -1.17 -13.27
C ARG A 65 -8.84 -0.92 -11.81
N TYR A 66 -7.85 -1.59 -11.24
CA TYR A 66 -7.44 -1.40 -9.84
C TYR A 66 -5.94 -1.60 -9.72
N GLU A 67 -5.40 -1.13 -8.61
CA GLU A 67 -3.97 -1.25 -8.32
C GLU A 67 -3.74 -1.16 -6.82
N LEU A 68 -2.69 -1.83 -6.35
CA LEU A 68 -2.31 -1.78 -4.95
C LEU A 68 -1.75 -0.41 -4.59
N CYS A 69 -1.90 -0.03 -3.34
CA CYS A 69 -1.35 1.19 -2.80
C CYS A 69 -0.12 0.88 -1.95
N ASP A 70 0.83 1.80 -1.95
CA ASP A 70 2.03 1.68 -1.13
C ASP A 70 1.74 2.28 0.26
N ILE A 71 1.38 1.43 1.20
CA ILE A 71 1.00 1.84 2.54
C ILE A 71 2.14 1.54 3.50
N PRO A 72 2.67 2.55 4.19
CA PRO A 72 3.64 2.32 5.26
C PRO A 72 3.03 1.44 6.36
N VAL A 73 3.76 0.42 6.77
CA VAL A 73 3.30 -0.50 7.81
C VAL A 73 3.88 -0.07 9.15
N CYS A 74 3.00 0.20 10.11
CA CYS A 74 3.40 0.61 11.45
C CYS A 74 4.29 -0.45 12.10
N GLY A 75 5.41 0.00 12.72
CA GLY A 75 6.31 -0.85 13.47
C GLY A 75 7.27 -1.69 12.62
N LYS A 76 7.20 -1.63 11.31
CA LYS A 76 8.13 -2.33 10.43
C LYS A 76 9.10 -1.37 9.76
N VAL A 77 9.96 -0.80 10.56
CA VAL A 77 11.04 0.10 10.10
C VAL A 77 11.91 -0.59 9.06
N VAL A 78 11.99 -1.91 9.09
CA VAL A 78 12.77 -2.73 8.15
C VAL A 78 12.41 -2.46 6.69
N PHE A 79 11.18 -2.09 6.38
CA PHE A 79 10.75 -1.78 5.02
C PHE A 79 11.18 -0.40 4.54
N LEU A 80 11.63 0.46 5.42
CA LEU A 80 12.25 1.72 5.05
C LEU A 80 13.68 1.51 4.55
N TYR A 81 14.26 0.34 4.81
CA TYR A 81 15.55 -0.03 4.27
C TYR A 81 15.33 -0.52 2.85
N ASN A 82 15.61 0.33 1.90
CA ASN A 82 15.66 -0.05 0.50
C ASN A 82 16.79 -1.09 0.29
N ASP A 83 16.93 -1.58 -0.92
CA ASP A 83 17.95 -2.58 -1.26
C ASP A 83 19.36 -2.15 -0.88
N PHE A 84 19.62 -0.86 -0.87
CA PHE A 84 20.90 -0.32 -0.46
C PHE A 84 21.21 -0.61 1.01
N MET A 85 20.25 -0.37 1.89
CA MET A 85 20.42 -0.64 3.33
C MET A 85 20.50 -2.14 3.60
N LEU A 86 19.76 -2.95 2.88
CA LEU A 86 19.85 -4.40 2.97
C LEU A 86 21.24 -4.89 2.59
N ASN A 87 21.85 -4.30 1.58
CA ASN A 87 23.22 -4.65 1.19
C ASN A 87 24.24 -4.28 2.24
N LEU A 88 24.10 -3.10 2.86
CA LEU A 88 24.94 -2.72 3.98
C LEU A 88 24.79 -3.68 5.16
N PHE A 89 23.56 -4.08 5.46
CA PHE A 89 23.30 -5.02 6.54
C PHE A 89 23.94 -6.39 6.26
N LYS A 90 23.93 -6.84 5.03
CA LYS A 90 24.62 -8.08 4.63
C LYS A 90 26.13 -7.97 4.84
N ILE A 91 26.74 -6.83 4.57
CA ILE A 91 28.14 -6.62 4.82
C ILE A 91 28.47 -6.78 6.31
N PHE A 92 27.63 -6.27 7.20
CA PHE A 92 27.81 -6.42 8.64
C PHE A 92 27.68 -7.87 9.10
N ILE A 93 26.80 -8.64 8.48
CA ILE A 93 26.60 -10.05 8.82
C ILE A 93 27.76 -10.91 8.33
N TYR A 94 28.24 -10.64 7.10
CA TYR A 94 29.30 -11.43 6.50
C TYR A 94 30.72 -11.09 6.99
N PHE A 95 30.91 -9.91 7.55
CA PHE A 95 32.22 -9.45 8.00
C PHE A 95 32.19 -8.94 9.45
N PRO A 96 31.69 -9.76 10.41
CA PRO A 96 31.67 -9.33 11.81
C PRO A 96 33.07 -9.08 12.36
N LYS A 97 34.09 -9.75 11.84
CA LYS A 97 35.48 -9.58 12.29
C LYS A 97 36.08 -8.25 11.87
N ILE A 98 35.65 -7.69 10.75
CA ILE A 98 36.09 -6.37 10.36
C ILE A 98 35.57 -5.32 11.35
N PHE A 99 34.35 -5.53 11.84
CA PHE A 99 33.77 -4.65 12.84
C PHE A 99 34.51 -4.71 14.17
N ASP A 100 34.94 -5.90 14.59
CA ASP A 100 35.73 -6.10 15.79
C ASP A 100 37.13 -5.47 15.70
N LEU A 101 37.70 -5.41 14.48
CA LEU A 101 38.98 -4.77 14.26
C LEU A 101 38.89 -3.24 14.24
N LEU A 102 37.73 -2.68 13.99
CA LEU A 102 37.48 -1.25 13.98
C LEU A 102 37.12 -0.70 15.36
N LEU A 103 36.82 -1.59 16.28
CA LEU A 103 36.54 -1.28 17.68
C LEU A 103 37.81 -1.41 18.50
#